data_ac6ae1309f7dd014fa201767278bcf4b
#
_entry.id   ac6ae1309f7dd014fa201767278bcf4b
#
_cell.length_a   1.000
_cell.length_b   1.000
_cell.length_c   1.000
_cell.angle_alpha   90.00
_cell.angle_beta   90.00
_cell.angle_gamma   90.00
#
_symmetry.space_group_name_H-M   'P 1'
#
loop_
_entity.id
_entity.type
_entity.pdbx_description
1 polymer ?
#
loop_
_entity_poly.entity_id
_entity_poly.type
_entity_poly.pdbx_seq_one_letter_code
_entity_poly.pdbx_strand_id
1 'polypeptide(L)'
;FTNFVTINLVANAQLAAGGTAAMSFLPDDVIETAKIAGANYINVGTLLPFYKDALPEIAQRLNYLDKPWVLDPVAAGIGRTRTAILQAFKAAPPTMIRANASEVIALANMWGLNTETVGDASEHRPAGVESVDDVESTTGAAVALAQYLTEQHAKHSSHDASTRCAVAVSGIADLVTDGETVYRLPGGSAMMTKITGAGCSLGGVAATYLAVSDPLTAALSASLLYNRAGEVADTTSHGPGSFQVAFLDALWNVTAGQVAESEILVQ
;
A
#
# COMPACT_ATOMS: atom_id res chain seq x y z
N PHE A 1 -6.53 3.99 10.23
CA PHE A 1 -6.97 5.27 9.69
C PHE A 1 -7.13 5.17 8.16
N THR A 2 -8.34 5.33 7.64
CA THR A 2 -8.61 5.24 6.19
C THR A 2 -9.54 6.36 5.71
N ASN A 3 -9.74 6.48 4.40
CA ASN A 3 -10.61 7.50 3.84
C ASN A 3 -12.10 7.12 3.93
N PHE A 4 -12.97 8.13 4.00
CA PHE A 4 -14.41 7.96 4.21
C PHE A 4 -15.14 7.27 3.07
N VAL A 5 -14.61 7.36 1.85
CA VAL A 5 -15.25 6.77 0.66
C VAL A 5 -15.12 5.25 0.66
N THR A 6 -14.04 4.73 1.21
CA THR A 6 -13.67 3.30 1.07
C THR A 6 -13.67 2.54 2.40
N ILE A 7 -13.98 3.19 3.52
CA ILE A 7 -13.87 2.63 4.87
C ILE A 7 -14.58 1.28 5.02
N ASN A 8 -15.78 1.12 4.44
CA ASN A 8 -16.53 -0.12 4.51
C ASN A 8 -15.82 -1.28 3.80
N LEU A 9 -15.36 -1.04 2.56
CA LEU A 9 -14.64 -2.06 1.80
C LEU A 9 -13.30 -2.42 2.45
N VAL A 10 -12.57 -1.43 2.97
CA VAL A 10 -11.31 -1.65 3.69
C VAL A 10 -11.53 -2.54 4.92
N ALA A 11 -12.53 -2.23 5.74
CA ALA A 11 -12.82 -3.03 6.93
C ALA A 11 -13.23 -4.46 6.57
N ASN A 12 -14.14 -4.62 5.60
CA ASN A 12 -14.62 -5.94 5.18
C ASN A 12 -13.53 -6.79 4.54
N ALA A 13 -12.64 -6.19 3.74
CA ALA A 13 -11.52 -6.91 3.14
C ALA A 13 -10.52 -7.40 4.20
N GLN A 14 -10.23 -6.60 5.23
CA GLN A 14 -9.39 -7.03 6.36
C GLN A 14 -10.02 -8.21 7.12
N LEU A 15 -11.33 -8.15 7.37
CA LEU A 15 -12.06 -9.24 8.02
C LEU A 15 -12.06 -10.51 7.15
N ALA A 16 -12.34 -10.37 5.85
CA ALA A 16 -12.33 -11.50 4.91
C ALA A 16 -10.94 -12.14 4.77
N ALA A 17 -9.87 -11.34 4.85
CA ALA A 17 -8.49 -11.83 4.82
C ALA A 17 -7.99 -12.39 6.16
N GLY A 18 -8.86 -12.60 7.13
CA GLY A 18 -8.55 -13.24 8.42
C GLY A 18 -8.06 -12.30 9.52
N GLY A 19 -8.16 -10.98 9.32
CA GLY A 19 -7.78 -9.98 10.31
C GLY A 19 -8.93 -9.46 11.16
N THR A 20 -8.62 -8.47 11.97
CA THR A 20 -9.58 -7.60 12.65
C THR A 20 -9.28 -6.15 12.32
N ALA A 21 -10.32 -5.33 12.20
CA ALA A 21 -10.16 -3.94 11.79
C ALA A 21 -10.76 -2.99 12.83
N ALA A 22 -9.92 -2.13 13.40
CA ALA A 22 -10.37 -0.99 14.18
C ALA A 22 -10.28 0.28 13.31
N MET A 23 -11.41 0.98 13.16
CA MET A 23 -11.50 2.19 12.34
C MET A 23 -11.67 3.41 13.24
N SER A 24 -10.69 4.32 13.21
CA SER A 24 -10.75 5.58 13.94
C SER A 24 -10.22 6.74 13.10
N PHE A 25 -10.71 7.94 13.42
CA PHE A 25 -10.31 9.22 12.81
C PHE A 25 -9.77 10.20 13.86
N LEU A 26 -9.90 9.89 15.14
CA LEU A 26 -9.39 10.73 16.22
C LEU A 26 -7.93 10.37 16.52
N PRO A 27 -7.00 11.33 16.58
CA PRO A 27 -5.59 11.03 16.78
C PRO A 27 -5.29 10.27 18.07
N ASP A 28 -5.90 10.66 19.17
CA ASP A 28 -5.75 10.02 20.47
C ASP A 28 -6.26 8.57 20.45
N ASP A 29 -7.42 8.32 19.85
CA ASP A 29 -7.99 7.00 19.70
C ASP A 29 -7.13 6.08 18.80
N VAL A 30 -6.61 6.63 17.71
CA VAL A 30 -5.67 5.91 16.82
C VAL A 30 -4.40 5.53 17.59
N ILE A 31 -3.82 6.46 18.36
CA ILE A 31 -2.59 6.23 19.12
C ILE A 31 -2.82 5.18 20.22
N GLU A 32 -3.93 5.25 20.96
CA GLU A 32 -4.24 4.26 22.00
C GLU A 32 -4.52 2.88 21.38
N THR A 33 -5.27 2.82 20.28
CA THR A 33 -5.51 1.56 19.54
C THR A 33 -4.21 0.97 19.00
N ALA A 34 -3.29 1.81 18.52
CA ALA A 34 -2.01 1.36 17.99
C ALA A 34 -1.16 0.60 19.02
N LYS A 35 -1.30 0.90 20.33
CA LYS A 35 -0.55 0.20 21.38
C LYS A 35 -0.86 -1.30 21.42
N ILE A 36 -2.10 -1.68 21.09
CA ILE A 36 -2.57 -3.06 21.11
C ILE A 36 -2.67 -3.69 19.71
N ALA A 37 -2.67 -2.89 18.66
CA ALA A 37 -2.68 -3.36 17.28
C ALA A 37 -1.32 -3.95 16.87
N GLY A 38 -1.33 -5.00 16.04
CA GLY A 38 -0.11 -5.59 15.47
C GLY A 38 0.51 -4.70 14.40
N ALA A 39 -0.32 -4.03 13.59
CA ALA A 39 0.11 -3.05 12.59
C ALA A 39 -0.96 -1.98 12.38
N ASN A 40 -0.59 -0.91 11.68
CA ASN A 40 -1.46 0.23 11.43
C ASN A 40 -1.54 0.53 9.93
N TYR A 41 -2.62 1.19 9.52
CA TYR A 41 -2.82 1.61 8.13
C TYR A 41 -3.23 3.08 8.08
N ILE A 42 -2.53 3.88 7.29
CA ILE A 42 -2.82 5.29 7.03
C ILE A 42 -3.04 5.51 5.54
N ASN A 43 -4.25 5.94 5.20
CA ASN A 43 -4.65 6.29 3.83
C ASN A 43 -5.01 7.78 3.77
N VAL A 44 -4.40 8.52 2.85
CA VAL A 44 -4.60 9.97 2.70
C VAL A 44 -5.60 10.36 1.62
N GLY A 45 -6.52 9.49 1.26
CA GLY A 45 -7.48 9.70 0.18
C GLY A 45 -8.45 10.86 0.44
N THR A 46 -9.26 10.77 1.47
CA THR A 46 -10.20 11.83 1.86
C THR A 46 -9.68 12.55 3.10
N LEU A 47 -9.39 13.85 2.97
CA LEU A 47 -8.77 14.62 4.05
C LEU A 47 -9.77 15.64 4.64
N LEU A 48 -9.80 15.71 5.96
CA LEU A 48 -10.43 16.78 6.72
C LEU A 48 -9.37 17.83 7.12
N PRO A 49 -9.76 19.08 7.38
CA PRO A 49 -8.79 20.16 7.66
C PRO A 49 -7.81 19.85 8.79
N PHE A 50 -8.26 19.21 9.86
CA PHE A 50 -7.43 18.88 11.03
C PHE A 50 -6.42 17.76 10.77
N TYR A 51 -6.56 16.98 9.70
CA TYR A 51 -5.60 15.92 9.34
C TYR A 51 -4.23 16.44 8.96
N LYS A 52 -4.14 17.73 8.59
CA LYS A 52 -2.86 18.35 8.28
C LYS A 52 -1.86 18.25 9.44
N ASP A 53 -2.34 18.40 10.64
CA ASP A 53 -1.50 18.33 11.85
C ASP A 53 -1.56 16.95 12.50
N ALA A 54 -2.74 16.33 12.51
CA ALA A 54 -2.98 15.04 13.15
C ALA A 54 -2.22 13.87 12.49
N LEU A 55 -2.18 13.78 11.16
CA LEU A 55 -1.54 12.64 10.49
C LEU A 55 -0.02 12.61 10.67
N PRO A 56 0.71 13.73 10.57
CA PRO A 56 2.14 13.76 10.94
C PRO A 56 2.40 13.37 12.40
N GLU A 57 1.55 13.83 13.34
CA GLU A 57 1.65 13.45 14.76
C GLU A 57 1.44 11.94 14.94
N ILE A 58 0.40 11.37 14.33
CA ILE A 58 0.14 9.92 14.38
C ILE A 58 1.36 9.16 13.86
N ALA A 59 1.91 9.51 12.70
CA ALA A 59 3.08 8.83 12.13
C ALA A 59 4.29 8.88 13.07
N GLN A 60 4.58 10.04 13.66
CA GLN A 60 5.66 10.21 14.65
C GLN A 60 5.43 9.32 15.87
N ARG A 61 4.18 9.23 16.36
CA ARG A 61 3.84 8.40 17.53
C ARG A 61 3.93 6.91 17.21
N LEU A 62 3.52 6.47 16.01
CA LEU A 62 3.68 5.07 15.58
C LEU A 62 5.16 4.68 15.57
N ASN A 63 6.03 5.52 14.99
CA ASN A 63 7.46 5.26 14.97
C ASN A 63 8.09 5.30 16.37
N TYR A 64 7.66 6.25 17.23
CA TYR A 64 8.11 6.29 18.63
C TYR A 64 7.71 5.03 19.42
N LEU A 65 6.54 4.47 19.15
CA LEU A 65 6.03 3.24 19.75
C LEU A 65 6.57 1.97 19.08
N ASP A 66 7.43 2.13 18.07
CA ASP A 66 7.97 1.03 17.26
C ASP A 66 6.85 0.15 16.67
N LYS A 67 5.78 0.80 16.18
CA LYS A 67 4.62 0.13 15.59
C LYS A 67 4.71 0.15 14.08
N PRO A 68 4.68 -1.02 13.42
CA PRO A 68 4.69 -1.08 11.96
C PRO A 68 3.42 -0.47 11.38
N TRP A 69 3.57 0.21 10.25
CA TRP A 69 2.44 0.79 9.56
C TRP A 69 2.62 0.87 8.05
N VAL A 70 1.49 0.80 7.35
CA VAL A 70 1.38 0.89 5.90
C VAL A 70 0.87 2.27 5.51
N LEU A 71 1.54 2.93 4.59
CA LEU A 71 1.09 4.16 3.93
C LEU A 71 0.42 3.83 2.59
N ASP A 72 -0.77 4.36 2.39
CA ASP A 72 -1.43 4.46 1.07
C ASP A 72 -1.51 5.94 0.68
N PRO A 73 -0.58 6.43 -0.19
CA PRO A 73 -0.43 7.85 -0.50
C PRO A 73 -1.42 8.30 -1.59
N VAL A 74 -2.68 7.91 -1.47
CA VAL A 74 -3.73 8.18 -2.46
C VAL A 74 -3.65 9.60 -3.01
N ALA A 75 -3.58 9.71 -4.34
CA ALA A 75 -3.50 10.96 -5.07
C ALA A 75 -2.27 11.82 -4.68
N ALA A 76 -1.12 11.18 -4.43
CA ALA A 76 0.15 11.87 -4.19
C ALA A 76 0.44 12.88 -5.32
N GLY A 77 0.93 14.07 -4.94
CA GLY A 77 1.16 15.17 -5.86
C GLY A 77 -0.06 16.08 -6.09
N ILE A 78 -1.26 15.71 -5.63
CA ILE A 78 -2.48 16.49 -5.82
C ILE A 78 -2.85 17.23 -4.52
N GLY A 79 -2.89 18.56 -4.58
CA GLY A 79 -3.34 19.43 -3.50
C GLY A 79 -2.29 19.70 -2.42
N ARG A 80 -2.21 20.95 -1.98
CA ARG A 80 -1.17 21.43 -1.04
C ARG A 80 -1.20 20.75 0.32
N THR A 81 -2.39 20.49 0.87
CA THR A 81 -2.53 19.86 2.19
C THR A 81 -2.02 18.43 2.17
N ARG A 82 -2.42 17.62 1.18
CA ARG A 82 -1.94 16.24 1.01
C ARG A 82 -0.42 16.22 0.82
N THR A 83 0.10 17.09 -0.04
CA THR A 83 1.54 17.22 -0.26
C THR A 83 2.29 17.51 1.05
N ALA A 84 1.81 18.46 1.87
CA ALA A 84 2.43 18.78 3.15
C ALA A 84 2.42 17.60 4.13
N ILE A 85 1.33 16.84 4.20
CA ILE A 85 1.23 15.62 5.02
C ILE A 85 2.24 14.57 4.55
N LEU A 86 2.24 14.26 3.24
CA LEU A 86 3.14 13.26 2.67
C LEU A 86 4.61 13.66 2.80
N GLN A 87 4.95 14.95 2.69
CA GLN A 87 6.30 15.46 2.96
C GLN A 87 6.70 15.26 4.44
N ALA A 88 5.77 15.47 5.37
CA ALA A 88 6.05 15.27 6.80
C ALA A 88 6.33 13.80 7.13
N PHE A 89 5.71 12.84 6.43
CA PHE A 89 5.97 11.41 6.61
C PHE A 89 7.40 11.00 6.25
N LYS A 90 8.14 11.80 5.50
CA LYS A 90 9.56 11.54 5.26
C LYS A 90 10.38 11.48 6.56
N ALA A 91 10.05 12.31 7.55
CA ALA A 91 10.73 12.33 8.85
C ALA A 91 10.25 11.22 9.82
N ALA A 92 9.08 10.64 9.55
CA ALA A 92 8.51 9.54 10.32
C ALA A 92 7.97 8.50 9.32
N PRO A 93 8.85 7.76 8.62
CA PRO A 93 8.47 6.95 7.48
C PRO A 93 7.69 5.69 7.88
N PRO A 94 6.82 5.16 6.97
CA PRO A 94 6.13 3.90 7.15
C PRO A 94 7.08 2.71 7.08
N THR A 95 6.61 1.56 7.54
CA THR A 95 7.28 0.27 7.33
C THR A 95 7.02 -0.28 5.93
N MET A 96 5.89 0.08 5.36
CA MET A 96 5.49 -0.34 4.02
C MET A 96 4.74 0.78 3.30
N ILE A 97 4.93 0.90 1.99
CA ILE A 97 4.10 1.73 1.12
C ILE A 97 3.31 0.82 0.19
N ARG A 98 2.02 1.07 0.07
CA ARG A 98 1.16 0.49 -0.96
C ARG A 98 0.59 1.62 -1.83
N ALA A 99 0.83 1.58 -3.13
CA ALA A 99 0.47 2.67 -4.04
C ALA A 99 0.21 2.16 -5.47
N ASN A 100 -0.15 3.07 -6.38
CA ASN A 100 -0.06 2.83 -7.82
C ASN A 100 1.21 3.48 -8.39
N ALA A 101 1.48 3.27 -9.69
CA ALA A 101 2.69 3.76 -10.36
C ALA A 101 2.87 5.28 -10.22
N SER A 102 1.82 6.07 -10.50
CA SER A 102 1.90 7.53 -10.43
C SER A 102 2.12 8.05 -9.00
N GLU A 103 1.53 7.39 -8.01
CA GLU A 103 1.68 7.75 -6.59
C GLU A 103 3.09 7.46 -6.08
N VAL A 104 3.68 6.33 -6.46
CA VAL A 104 5.06 5.97 -6.11
C VAL A 104 6.05 6.96 -6.68
N ILE A 105 5.96 7.29 -7.97
CA ILE A 105 6.81 8.27 -8.64
C ILE A 105 6.66 9.66 -7.99
N ALA A 106 5.42 10.08 -7.75
CA ALA A 106 5.15 11.38 -7.12
C ALA A 106 5.73 11.46 -5.70
N LEU A 107 5.61 10.38 -4.92
CA LEU A 107 6.12 10.32 -3.54
C LEU A 107 7.66 10.33 -3.52
N ALA A 108 8.32 9.54 -4.37
CA ALA A 108 9.78 9.50 -4.49
C ALA A 108 10.34 10.89 -4.86
N ASN A 109 9.73 11.54 -5.86
CA ASN A 109 10.09 12.90 -6.25
C ASN A 109 9.87 13.91 -5.11
N MET A 110 8.74 13.81 -4.41
CA MET A 110 8.41 14.69 -3.27
C MET A 110 9.41 14.54 -2.13
N TRP A 111 9.94 13.34 -1.92
CA TRP A 111 10.97 13.07 -0.91
C TRP A 111 12.39 13.35 -1.41
N GLY A 112 12.57 13.72 -2.68
CA GLY A 112 13.87 14.02 -3.28
C GLY A 112 14.79 12.80 -3.31
N LEU A 113 14.22 11.64 -3.60
CA LEU A 113 14.99 10.41 -3.76
C LEU A 113 15.52 10.33 -5.19
N ASN A 114 16.79 9.94 -5.34
CA ASN A 114 17.36 9.73 -6.65
C ASN A 114 16.75 8.48 -7.28
N THR A 115 15.88 8.71 -8.22
CA THR A 115 15.42 7.68 -9.15
C THR A 115 16.31 7.78 -10.38
N GLU A 116 17.42 7.05 -10.41
CA GLU A 116 18.24 6.97 -11.63
C GLU A 116 17.46 6.22 -12.71
N THR A 117 16.60 6.95 -13.40
CA THR A 117 16.10 6.58 -14.71
C THR A 117 16.22 7.79 -15.60
N VAL A 118 17.04 7.64 -16.63
CA VAL A 118 17.21 8.59 -17.72
C VAL A 118 15.86 8.74 -18.42
N GLY A 119 15.14 9.83 -18.13
CA GLY A 119 13.88 10.16 -18.76
C GLY A 119 13.45 11.55 -18.31
N ASP A 120 13.41 12.47 -19.27
CA ASP A 120 13.02 13.87 -19.08
C ASP A 120 11.64 13.98 -18.44
N ALA A 121 11.53 14.77 -17.37
CA ALA A 121 10.30 15.01 -16.63
C ALA A 121 9.32 15.86 -17.45
N SER A 122 8.70 15.28 -18.47
CA SER A 122 7.67 15.94 -19.25
C SER A 122 6.28 15.37 -18.95
N GLU A 123 5.48 16.23 -18.32
CA GLU A 123 4.02 16.20 -18.27
C GLU A 123 3.36 14.89 -17.81
N HIS A 124 3.06 14.81 -16.51
CA HIS A 124 2.19 13.80 -15.90
C HIS A 124 0.80 13.85 -16.56
N ARG A 125 0.52 12.89 -17.44
CA ARG A 125 -0.84 12.59 -17.89
C ARG A 125 -1.47 11.54 -16.98
N PRO A 126 -2.73 11.72 -16.56
CA PRO A 126 -3.45 10.66 -15.87
C PRO A 126 -3.67 9.47 -16.78
N ALA A 127 -3.41 8.31 -16.22
CA ALA A 127 -3.26 6.98 -16.73
C ALA A 127 -4.25 6.46 -17.78
N GLY A 128 -3.74 5.56 -18.60
CA GLY A 128 -4.52 4.65 -19.43
C GLY A 128 -3.71 3.52 -20.05
N VAL A 129 -2.44 3.73 -20.35
CA VAL A 129 -1.56 2.70 -20.93
C VAL A 129 -0.18 2.91 -20.34
N GLU A 130 0.36 1.91 -19.64
CA GLU A 130 1.73 1.93 -19.16
C GLU A 130 2.67 1.80 -20.37
N SER A 131 3.55 2.78 -20.57
CA SER A 131 4.67 2.67 -21.49
C SER A 131 5.84 1.93 -20.84
N VAL A 132 6.81 1.47 -21.61
CA VAL A 132 8.03 0.83 -21.09
C VAL A 132 8.78 1.80 -20.15
N ASP A 133 8.83 3.08 -20.50
CA ASP A 133 9.45 4.13 -19.70
C ASP A 133 8.73 4.33 -18.35
N ASP A 134 7.39 4.17 -18.31
CA ASP A 134 6.61 4.25 -17.07
C ASP A 134 6.92 3.07 -16.14
N VAL A 135 7.17 1.88 -16.68
CA VAL A 135 7.53 0.68 -15.89
C VAL A 135 8.91 0.83 -15.26
N GLU A 136 9.91 1.33 -16.00
CA GLU A 136 11.25 1.56 -15.48
C GLU A 136 11.26 2.66 -14.41
N SER A 137 10.59 3.78 -14.68
CA SER A 137 10.46 4.89 -13.73
C SER A 137 9.75 4.46 -12.44
N THR A 138 8.71 3.63 -12.56
CA THR A 138 8.00 3.07 -11.41
C THR A 138 8.90 2.15 -10.59
N THR A 139 9.67 1.28 -11.25
CA THR A 139 10.59 0.35 -10.59
C THR A 139 11.66 1.11 -9.82
N GLY A 140 12.32 2.09 -10.46
CA GLY A 140 13.33 2.92 -9.82
C GLY A 140 12.79 3.69 -8.62
N ALA A 141 11.60 4.26 -8.72
CA ALA A 141 10.96 4.96 -7.62
C ALA A 141 10.60 4.02 -6.45
N ALA A 142 10.06 2.84 -6.74
CA ALA A 142 9.71 1.86 -5.72
C ALA A 142 10.95 1.35 -4.97
N VAL A 143 12.02 1.02 -5.69
CA VAL A 143 13.30 0.58 -5.11
C VAL A 143 13.90 1.68 -4.24
N ALA A 144 13.98 2.93 -4.73
CA ALA A 144 14.52 4.05 -3.97
C ALA A 144 13.71 4.33 -2.69
N LEU A 145 12.38 4.21 -2.74
CA LEU A 145 11.52 4.32 -1.56
C LEU A 145 11.81 3.19 -0.56
N ALA A 146 11.84 1.93 -1.00
CA ALA A 146 12.08 0.80 -0.11
C ALA A 146 13.46 0.88 0.58
N GLN A 147 14.50 1.26 -0.17
CA GLN A 147 15.83 1.51 0.37
C GLN A 147 15.83 2.63 1.41
N TYR A 148 15.20 3.76 1.10
CA TYR A 148 15.07 4.87 2.03
C TYR A 148 14.34 4.46 3.33
N LEU A 149 13.22 3.77 3.22
CA LEU A 149 12.47 3.27 4.39
C LEU A 149 13.35 2.37 5.26
N THR A 150 14.01 1.39 4.65
CA THR A 150 14.90 0.44 5.35
C THR A 150 16.03 1.18 6.06
N GLU A 151 16.68 2.13 5.39
CA GLU A 151 17.75 2.92 5.98
C GLU A 151 17.28 3.77 7.19
N GLN A 152 16.08 4.37 7.10
CA GLN A 152 15.55 5.16 8.22
C GLN A 152 15.14 4.28 9.40
N HIS A 153 14.48 3.14 9.13
CA HIS A 153 14.10 2.21 10.19
C HIS A 153 15.32 1.61 10.90
N ALA A 154 16.38 1.27 10.18
CA ALA A 154 17.64 0.79 10.78
C ALA A 154 18.29 1.81 11.73
N LYS A 155 18.02 3.11 11.57
CA LYS A 155 18.54 4.18 12.45
C LYS A 155 17.73 4.36 13.74
N HIS A 156 16.45 3.99 13.75
CA HIS A 156 15.50 4.38 14.79
C HIS A 156 14.84 3.21 15.52
N SER A 157 14.88 2.00 14.94
CA SER A 157 14.21 0.81 15.48
C SER A 157 15.15 -0.01 16.35
N SER A 158 14.60 -0.58 17.43
CA SER A 158 15.24 -1.65 18.20
C SER A 158 15.14 -3.03 17.51
N HIS A 159 14.43 -3.10 16.39
CA HIS A 159 14.24 -4.32 15.61
C HIS A 159 15.52 -4.75 14.91
N ASP A 160 15.56 -6.02 14.53
CA ASP A 160 16.68 -6.62 13.82
C ASP A 160 17.02 -5.79 12.56
N ALA A 161 18.25 -5.30 12.49
CA ALA A 161 18.77 -4.51 11.36
C ALA A 161 18.69 -5.24 10.01
N SER A 162 18.37 -6.54 10.01
CA SER A 162 18.12 -7.35 8.82
C SER A 162 16.72 -7.18 8.24
N THR A 163 15.75 -6.62 8.99
CA THR A 163 14.38 -6.46 8.52
C THR A 163 14.29 -5.30 7.52
N ARG A 164 13.92 -5.63 6.28
CA ARG A 164 13.75 -4.66 5.20
C ARG A 164 12.31 -4.19 5.10
N CYS A 165 12.15 -2.92 4.81
CA CYS A 165 10.87 -2.32 4.45
C CYS A 165 10.47 -2.71 3.02
N ALA A 166 9.19 -2.59 2.69
CA ALA A 166 8.68 -2.99 1.38
C ALA A 166 7.84 -1.90 0.71
N VAL A 167 7.82 -1.94 -0.61
CA VAL A 167 6.92 -1.14 -1.45
C VAL A 167 6.15 -2.06 -2.37
N ALA A 168 4.81 -1.96 -2.35
CA ALA A 168 3.91 -2.67 -3.23
C ALA A 168 3.20 -1.69 -4.16
N VAL A 169 3.30 -1.93 -5.46
CA VAL A 169 2.73 -1.06 -6.50
C VAL A 169 1.73 -1.86 -7.33
N SER A 170 0.48 -1.39 -7.37
CA SER A 170 -0.54 -2.01 -8.22
C SER A 170 -0.42 -1.51 -9.65
N GLY A 171 -0.54 -2.44 -10.61
CA GLY A 171 -0.49 -2.20 -12.03
C GLY A 171 -1.19 -3.28 -12.85
N ILE A 172 -0.87 -3.40 -14.12
CA ILE A 172 -1.31 -4.52 -14.98
C ILE A 172 -0.67 -5.82 -14.47
N ALA A 173 0.60 -5.76 -14.09
CA ALA A 173 1.26 -6.71 -13.22
C ALA A 173 1.75 -5.93 -12.00
N ASP A 174 1.39 -6.39 -10.82
CA ASP A 174 1.82 -5.74 -9.59
C ASP A 174 3.35 -5.84 -9.43
N LEU A 175 3.93 -4.86 -8.75
CA LEU A 175 5.34 -4.87 -8.39
C LEU A 175 5.47 -4.84 -6.87
N VAL A 176 6.33 -5.68 -6.33
CA VAL A 176 6.74 -5.63 -4.92
C VAL A 176 8.25 -5.61 -4.84
N THR A 177 8.82 -4.79 -3.95
CA THR A 177 10.27 -4.72 -3.74
C THR A 177 10.59 -4.42 -2.27
N ASP A 178 11.72 -4.96 -1.82
CA ASP A 178 12.38 -4.62 -0.55
C ASP A 178 13.57 -3.66 -0.72
N GLY A 179 13.76 -3.18 -1.95
CA GLY A 179 14.88 -2.31 -2.32
C GLY A 179 16.13 -3.04 -2.83
N GLU A 180 16.16 -4.37 -2.77
CA GLU A 180 17.21 -5.21 -3.37
C GLU A 180 16.67 -6.07 -4.51
N THR A 181 15.55 -6.71 -4.27
CA THR A 181 14.89 -7.61 -5.22
C THR A 181 13.58 -7.01 -5.67
N VAL A 182 13.28 -7.14 -6.95
CA VAL A 182 12.01 -6.72 -7.56
C VAL A 182 11.23 -7.95 -7.97
N TYR A 183 9.98 -8.02 -7.52
CA TYR A 183 9.05 -9.08 -7.84
C TYR A 183 7.93 -8.52 -8.71
N ARG A 184 7.65 -9.18 -9.83
CA ARG A 184 6.48 -8.91 -10.68
C ARG A 184 5.45 -10.01 -10.47
N LEU A 185 4.22 -9.59 -10.23
CA LEU A 185 3.12 -10.46 -9.87
C LEU A 185 2.01 -10.31 -10.92
N PRO A 186 2.06 -11.10 -12.01
CA PRO A 186 0.98 -11.12 -12.99
C PRO A 186 -0.29 -11.70 -12.37
N GLY A 187 -1.45 -11.33 -12.91
CA GLY A 187 -2.74 -11.83 -12.46
C GLY A 187 -3.74 -10.72 -12.10
N GLY A 188 -4.77 -11.11 -11.37
CA GLY A 188 -5.85 -10.20 -10.99
C GLY A 188 -6.93 -10.05 -12.05
N SER A 189 -7.78 -9.06 -11.90
CA SER A 189 -8.87 -8.75 -12.82
C SER A 189 -8.98 -7.25 -13.10
N ALA A 190 -9.20 -6.90 -14.36
CA ALA A 190 -9.51 -5.54 -14.77
C ALA A 190 -10.78 -4.97 -14.09
N MET A 191 -11.68 -5.84 -13.63
CA MET A 191 -12.88 -5.45 -12.89
C MET A 191 -12.55 -4.77 -11.55
N MET A 192 -11.37 -5.00 -10.98
CA MET A 192 -10.92 -4.30 -9.77
C MET A 192 -10.85 -2.77 -9.98
N THR A 193 -10.63 -2.31 -11.22
CA THR A 193 -10.68 -0.88 -11.54
C THR A 193 -12.10 -0.29 -11.59
N LYS A 194 -13.12 -1.14 -11.55
CA LYS A 194 -14.55 -0.76 -11.63
C LYS A 194 -15.25 -0.73 -10.27
N ILE A 195 -14.54 -1.06 -9.20
CA ILE A 195 -15.03 -0.95 -7.82
C ILE A 195 -14.20 0.08 -7.05
N THR A 196 -14.89 1.00 -6.37
CA THR A 196 -14.21 2.04 -5.58
C THR A 196 -13.54 1.42 -4.36
N GLY A 197 -12.25 1.65 -4.21
CA GLY A 197 -11.50 1.27 -3.01
C GLY A 197 -10.81 -0.08 -3.08
N ALA A 198 -10.76 -0.76 -4.23
CA ALA A 198 -9.98 -1.99 -4.38
C ALA A 198 -8.52 -1.78 -3.93
N GLY A 199 -7.88 -0.72 -4.41
CA GLY A 199 -6.53 -0.38 -3.96
C GLY A 199 -6.45 -0.06 -2.47
N CYS A 200 -7.33 0.80 -1.95
CA CYS A 200 -7.33 1.15 -0.52
C CYS A 200 -7.53 -0.09 0.37
N SER A 201 -8.38 -1.02 -0.05
CA SER A 201 -8.62 -2.25 0.72
C SER A 201 -7.41 -3.20 0.69
N LEU A 202 -6.64 -3.24 -0.40
CA LEU A 202 -5.35 -3.94 -0.44
C LEU A 202 -4.37 -3.38 0.60
N GLY A 203 -4.28 -2.05 0.77
CA GLY A 203 -3.46 -1.43 1.82
C GLY A 203 -3.87 -1.88 3.22
N GLY A 204 -5.17 -2.01 3.48
CA GLY A 204 -5.70 -2.56 4.73
C GLY A 204 -5.30 -4.02 4.95
N VAL A 205 -5.40 -4.88 3.93
CA VAL A 205 -4.99 -6.30 4.01
C VAL A 205 -3.47 -6.42 4.16
N ALA A 206 -2.69 -5.59 3.46
CA ALA A 206 -1.24 -5.54 3.65
C ALA A 206 -0.87 -5.21 5.11
N ALA A 207 -1.58 -4.29 5.75
CA ALA A 207 -1.39 -4.01 7.17
C ALA A 207 -1.81 -5.18 8.07
N THR A 208 -2.84 -5.94 7.70
CA THR A 208 -3.24 -7.16 8.43
C THR A 208 -2.11 -8.19 8.41
N TYR A 209 -1.49 -8.41 7.27
CA TYR A 209 -0.39 -9.37 7.14
C TYR A 209 0.92 -8.86 7.74
N LEU A 210 1.17 -7.54 7.68
CA LEU A 210 2.31 -6.91 8.34
C LEU A 210 2.27 -7.08 9.87
N ALA A 211 1.10 -7.32 10.45
CA ALA A 211 0.97 -7.61 11.88
C ALA A 211 1.57 -8.97 12.31
N VAL A 212 1.81 -9.89 11.35
CA VAL A 212 2.20 -11.29 11.63
C VAL A 212 3.37 -11.78 10.78
N SER A 213 3.93 -10.94 9.91
CA SER A 213 5.07 -11.29 9.05
C SER A 213 6.00 -10.09 8.81
N ASP A 214 7.15 -10.34 8.20
CA ASP A 214 8.03 -9.27 7.70
C ASP A 214 7.35 -8.47 6.57
N PRO A 215 7.84 -7.24 6.28
CA PRO A 215 7.19 -6.36 5.30
C PRO A 215 7.14 -6.92 3.89
N LEU A 216 8.19 -7.62 3.43
CA LEU A 216 8.22 -8.20 2.09
C LEU A 216 7.20 -9.33 1.95
N THR A 217 7.18 -10.24 2.89
CA THR A 217 6.22 -11.36 2.93
C THR A 217 4.77 -10.83 3.01
N ALA A 218 4.53 -9.79 3.83
CA ALA A 218 3.20 -9.16 3.93
C ALA A 218 2.76 -8.53 2.61
N ALA A 219 3.64 -7.80 1.93
CA ALA A 219 3.37 -7.15 0.66
C ALA A 219 3.08 -8.16 -0.46
N LEU A 220 3.93 -9.19 -0.58
CA LEU A 220 3.75 -10.28 -1.56
C LEU A 220 2.44 -11.03 -1.31
N SER A 221 2.21 -11.48 -0.08
CA SER A 221 1.02 -12.28 0.27
C SER A 221 -0.27 -11.50 0.05
N ALA A 222 -0.31 -10.23 0.41
CA ALA A 222 -1.49 -9.38 0.19
C ALA A 222 -1.78 -9.17 -1.30
N SER A 223 -0.76 -8.86 -2.11
CA SER A 223 -0.91 -8.65 -3.55
C SER A 223 -1.34 -9.93 -4.26
N LEU A 224 -0.71 -11.06 -3.96
CA LEU A 224 -1.05 -12.36 -4.57
C LEU A 224 -2.46 -12.83 -4.17
N LEU A 225 -2.86 -12.65 -2.90
CA LEU A 225 -4.24 -12.93 -2.49
C LEU A 225 -5.24 -12.09 -3.28
N TYR A 226 -4.95 -10.79 -3.48
CA TYR A 226 -5.81 -9.89 -4.24
C TYR A 226 -5.93 -10.29 -5.69
N ASN A 227 -4.82 -10.63 -6.34
CA ASN A 227 -4.81 -11.10 -7.71
C ASN A 227 -5.63 -12.38 -7.85
N ARG A 228 -5.39 -13.36 -6.98
CA ARG A 228 -6.14 -14.64 -7.01
C ARG A 228 -7.62 -14.46 -6.71
N ALA A 229 -7.97 -13.64 -5.71
CA ALA A 229 -9.37 -13.33 -5.40
C ALA A 229 -10.07 -12.59 -6.55
N GLY A 230 -9.35 -11.66 -7.20
CA GLY A 230 -9.84 -10.97 -8.38
C GLY A 230 -10.15 -11.90 -9.56
N GLU A 231 -9.25 -12.85 -9.84
CA GLU A 231 -9.46 -13.88 -10.86
C GLU A 231 -10.67 -14.75 -10.56
N VAL A 232 -10.79 -15.25 -9.32
CA VAL A 232 -11.94 -16.06 -8.90
C VAL A 232 -13.24 -15.29 -9.03
N ALA A 233 -13.28 -14.05 -8.57
CA ALA A 233 -14.46 -13.18 -8.64
C ALA A 233 -14.89 -12.90 -10.08
N ASP A 234 -13.95 -12.73 -11.00
CA ASP A 234 -14.21 -12.43 -12.41
C ASP A 234 -14.97 -13.57 -13.10
N THR A 235 -14.67 -14.82 -12.74
CA THR A 235 -15.32 -16.00 -13.33
C THR A 235 -16.82 -16.12 -12.99
N THR A 236 -17.26 -15.49 -11.89
CA THR A 236 -18.64 -15.65 -11.38
C THR A 236 -19.44 -14.35 -11.43
N SER A 237 -18.79 -13.22 -11.71
CA SER A 237 -19.44 -11.91 -11.73
C SER A 237 -20.05 -11.57 -13.09
N HIS A 238 -21.10 -10.72 -13.06
CA HIS A 238 -21.78 -10.21 -14.26
C HIS A 238 -21.63 -8.68 -14.42
N GLY A 239 -20.88 -8.04 -13.52
CA GLY A 239 -20.67 -6.59 -13.52
C GLY A 239 -20.07 -6.13 -12.19
N PRO A 240 -19.78 -4.81 -12.02
CA PRO A 240 -19.05 -4.30 -10.84
C PRO A 240 -19.71 -4.65 -9.51
N GLY A 241 -21.03 -4.61 -9.41
CA GLY A 241 -21.74 -4.91 -8.16
C GLY A 241 -21.59 -6.37 -7.73
N SER A 242 -21.84 -7.33 -8.63
CA SER A 242 -21.63 -8.75 -8.35
C SER A 242 -20.15 -9.08 -8.18
N PHE A 243 -19.25 -8.40 -8.92
CA PHE A 243 -17.82 -8.55 -8.75
C PHE A 243 -17.36 -8.16 -7.33
N GLN A 244 -17.80 -7.03 -6.79
CA GLN A 244 -17.42 -6.62 -5.44
C GLN A 244 -17.85 -7.65 -4.38
N VAL A 245 -19.06 -8.23 -4.53
CA VAL A 245 -19.52 -9.28 -3.62
C VAL A 245 -18.69 -10.53 -3.77
N ALA A 246 -18.53 -11.03 -5.01
CA ALA A 246 -17.72 -12.21 -5.30
C ALA A 246 -16.26 -12.07 -4.88
N PHE A 247 -15.71 -10.84 -4.97
CA PHE A 247 -14.34 -10.53 -4.54
C PHE A 247 -14.16 -10.66 -3.03
N LEU A 248 -15.10 -10.16 -2.22
CA LEU A 248 -15.07 -10.33 -0.77
C LEU A 248 -15.24 -11.81 -0.37
N ASP A 249 -16.12 -12.54 -1.06
CA ASP A 249 -16.27 -13.99 -0.87
C ASP A 249 -14.98 -14.74 -1.24
N ALA A 250 -14.32 -14.34 -2.32
CA ALA A 250 -13.06 -14.93 -2.74
C ALA A 250 -11.91 -14.62 -1.78
N LEU A 251 -11.82 -13.40 -1.24
CA LEU A 251 -10.84 -13.07 -0.19
C LEU A 251 -10.95 -13.98 1.04
N TRP A 252 -12.16 -14.40 1.38
CA TRP A 252 -12.42 -15.34 2.47
C TRP A 252 -12.11 -16.80 2.09
N ASN A 253 -12.41 -17.21 0.87
CA ASN A 253 -12.36 -18.62 0.46
C ASN A 253 -11.04 -19.05 -0.16
N VAL A 254 -10.24 -18.13 -0.72
CA VAL A 254 -8.94 -18.45 -1.33
C VAL A 254 -7.98 -18.94 -0.24
N THR A 255 -7.44 -20.13 -0.45
CA THR A 255 -6.52 -20.77 0.49
C THR A 255 -5.07 -20.32 0.27
N ALA A 256 -4.22 -20.45 1.30
CA ALA A 256 -2.79 -20.20 1.18
C ALA A 256 -2.13 -21.07 0.09
N GLY A 257 -2.59 -22.31 -0.10
CA GLY A 257 -2.12 -23.18 -1.18
C GLY A 257 -2.39 -22.59 -2.57
N GLN A 258 -3.60 -22.05 -2.79
CA GLN A 258 -3.95 -21.41 -4.06
C GLN A 258 -3.17 -20.11 -4.30
N VAL A 259 -2.86 -19.36 -3.24
CA VAL A 259 -1.98 -18.18 -3.32
C VAL A 259 -0.55 -18.58 -3.68
N ALA A 260 -0.04 -19.67 -3.09
CA ALA A 260 1.30 -20.17 -3.34
C ALA A 260 1.52 -20.73 -4.77
N GLU A 261 0.45 -21.04 -5.50
CA GLU A 261 0.49 -21.44 -6.91
C GLU A 261 0.63 -20.25 -7.87
N SER A 262 0.51 -19.01 -7.38
CA SER A 262 0.60 -17.81 -8.21
C SER A 262 1.99 -17.62 -8.78
N GLU A 263 2.06 -17.11 -10.01
CA GLU A 263 3.33 -16.81 -10.67
C GLU A 263 4.01 -15.60 -10.01
N ILE A 264 5.31 -15.73 -9.77
CA ILE A 264 6.19 -14.66 -9.30
C ILE A 264 7.40 -14.58 -10.21
N LEU A 265 7.61 -13.45 -10.86
CA LEU A 265 8.79 -13.19 -11.69
C LEU A 265 9.78 -12.34 -10.90
N VAL A 266 11.00 -12.85 -10.73
CA VAL A 266 12.06 -12.15 -9.99
C VAL A 266 12.97 -11.45 -10.98
N GLN A 267 13.30 -10.17 -10.73
CA GLN A 267 14.15 -9.32 -11.57
C GLN A 267 15.41 -8.89 -10.84
#